data_ca600f52e5c2df3a492733c88aca72dd
#
_entry.id   ca600f52e5c2df3a492733c88aca72dd
#
_cell.length_a   1.000
_cell.length_b   1.000
_cell.length_c   1.000
_cell.angle_alpha   90.00
_cell.angle_beta   90.00
_cell.angle_gamma   90.00
#
_symmetry.space_group_name_H-M   'P 1'
#
loop_
_entity.id
_entity.type
_entity.pdbx_description
1 polymer ?
#
loop_
_entity_poly.entity_id
_entity_poly.type
_entity_poly.pdbx_seq_one_letter_code
_entity_poly.pdbx_strand_id
1 'polypeptide(L)'
;SYSKLLASYKNHIPSDKQIILGEAGYKYWRTADSLLMAEYNRRLVNHPYTKGTDCNMLCYDYFYGLDMPLLAMEVMNAGYSGLAMWMLDDAMHSNGDSGKPEDIKIWGMWNILGEEVFNSPKEEELRPSFYTWSLMCRYFPSGADILKTEVLDGNNEIYAVAGMYKGKLTVAIVNIGKEDKKINLSLPKEMTSALLYVYEEEHLNKDENGFPLPVQTGMKLNSYSNTIKSNSFIINDCYFASFCYNFLLI
;
A
#
# COMPACT_ATOMS: atom_id res chain seq x y z
N SER A 1 6.46 -9.14 12.82
CA SER A 1 5.52 -8.54 11.87
C SER A 1 4.54 -7.65 12.63
N TYR A 2 4.05 -6.61 12.00
CA TYR A 2 3.04 -5.71 12.56
C TYR A 2 1.72 -6.44 12.84
N SER A 3 1.35 -7.42 12.02
CA SER A 3 0.11 -8.19 12.24
C SER A 3 0.08 -8.89 13.61
N LYS A 4 1.22 -9.41 14.09
CA LYS A 4 1.29 -9.99 15.44
C LYS A 4 1.08 -8.95 16.54
N LEU A 5 1.67 -7.77 16.40
CA LEU A 5 1.47 -6.66 17.35
C LEU A 5 0.02 -6.18 17.34
N LEU A 6 -0.54 -5.93 16.15
CA LEU A 6 -1.92 -5.50 15.99
C LEU A 6 -2.92 -6.54 16.51
N ALA A 7 -2.67 -7.83 16.26
CA ALA A 7 -3.48 -8.91 16.81
C ALA A 7 -3.44 -8.95 18.33
N SER A 8 -2.29 -8.63 18.95
CA SER A 8 -2.20 -8.57 20.41
C SER A 8 -3.08 -7.46 21.02
N TYR A 9 -3.16 -6.30 20.38
CA TYR A 9 -4.10 -5.24 20.80
C TYR A 9 -5.55 -5.68 20.64
N LYS A 10 -5.87 -6.34 19.52
CA LYS A 10 -7.23 -6.82 19.26
C LYS A 10 -7.74 -7.77 20.35
N ASN A 11 -6.86 -8.58 20.93
CA ASN A 11 -7.24 -9.50 22.01
C ASN A 11 -7.77 -8.82 23.27
N HIS A 12 -7.56 -7.52 23.43
CA HIS A 12 -8.07 -6.71 24.55
C HIS A 12 -9.41 -6.02 24.22
N ILE A 13 -9.93 -6.19 23.02
CA ILE A 13 -11.15 -5.55 22.54
C ILE A 13 -12.24 -6.61 22.41
N PRO A 14 -13.49 -6.35 22.86
CA PRO A 14 -14.59 -7.29 22.70
C PRO A 14 -14.75 -7.72 21.25
N SER A 15 -15.00 -9.02 21.01
CA SER A 15 -15.03 -9.62 19.69
C SER A 15 -16.18 -9.13 18.79
N ASP A 16 -17.20 -8.52 19.39
CA ASP A 16 -18.34 -7.90 18.70
C ASP A 16 -18.05 -6.48 18.19
N LYS A 17 -16.88 -5.93 18.51
CA LYS A 17 -16.48 -4.58 18.09
C LYS A 17 -15.64 -4.59 16.84
N GLN A 18 -15.96 -3.67 15.94
CA GLN A 18 -15.08 -3.33 14.81
C GLN A 18 -13.92 -2.45 15.30
N ILE A 19 -12.75 -2.69 14.74
CA ILE A 19 -11.54 -1.93 15.06
C ILE A 19 -11.05 -1.26 13.81
N ILE A 20 -10.84 0.04 13.88
CA ILE A 20 -10.30 0.85 12.80
C ILE A 20 -8.99 1.48 13.29
N LEU A 21 -7.96 1.37 12.47
CA LEU A 21 -6.73 2.14 12.67
C LEU A 21 -6.93 3.52 12.02
N GLY A 22 -7.25 4.52 12.84
CA GLY A 22 -7.71 5.83 12.36
C GLY A 22 -6.60 6.69 11.73
N GLU A 23 -5.33 6.40 12.03
CA GLU A 23 -4.17 7.02 11.41
C GLU A 23 -3.05 6.00 11.31
N ALA A 24 -2.50 5.81 10.12
CA ALA A 24 -1.38 4.90 9.90
C ALA A 24 -0.46 5.37 8.78
N GLY A 25 0.83 5.16 8.96
CA GLY A 25 1.89 5.44 8.00
C GLY A 25 3.24 5.11 8.60
N TYR A 26 4.27 5.04 7.77
CA TYR A 26 5.63 4.80 8.23
C TYR A 26 6.38 6.10 8.50
N LYS A 27 7.08 6.15 9.64
CA LYS A 27 7.99 7.23 10.02
C LYS A 27 9.43 6.75 9.97
N TYR A 28 10.12 7.00 8.88
CA TYR A 28 11.50 6.52 8.69
C TYR A 28 12.53 7.25 9.57
N TRP A 29 12.24 8.46 10.05
CA TRP A 29 13.14 9.21 10.92
C TRP A 29 13.44 8.50 12.27
N ARG A 30 12.76 7.38 12.57
CA ARG A 30 13.01 6.53 13.74
C ARG A 30 13.52 5.13 13.37
N THR A 31 13.92 4.90 12.11
CA THR A 31 14.45 3.61 11.70
C THR A 31 15.83 3.34 12.31
N ALA A 32 16.15 2.05 12.50
CA ALA A 32 17.49 1.61 12.88
C ALA A 32 18.49 1.60 11.70
N ASP A 33 18.03 1.77 10.47
CA ASP A 33 18.88 1.85 9.29
C ASP A 33 19.61 3.20 9.25
N SER A 34 20.91 3.16 9.54
CA SER A 34 21.72 4.37 9.63
C SER A 34 21.94 5.09 8.30
N LEU A 35 21.98 4.36 7.19
CA LEU A 35 22.15 4.94 5.85
C LEU A 35 20.86 5.65 5.42
N LEU A 36 19.73 5.00 5.61
CA LEU A 36 18.43 5.57 5.35
C LEU A 36 18.19 6.82 6.21
N MET A 37 18.58 6.77 7.49
CA MET A 37 18.48 7.93 8.39
C MET A 37 19.40 9.07 8.00
N ALA A 38 20.60 8.78 7.54
CA ALA A 38 21.52 9.81 7.05
C ALA A 38 20.94 10.51 5.81
N GLU A 39 20.40 9.75 4.87
CA GLU A 39 19.75 10.29 3.67
C GLU A 39 18.49 11.09 4.02
N TYR A 40 17.65 10.58 4.91
CA TYR A 40 16.49 11.29 5.44
C TYR A 40 16.88 12.66 6.00
N ASN A 41 17.86 12.70 6.89
CA ASN A 41 18.32 13.94 7.53
C ASN A 41 18.92 14.91 6.50
N ARG A 42 19.67 14.40 5.53
CA ARG A 42 20.22 15.22 4.44
C ARG A 42 19.12 15.92 3.64
N ARG A 43 18.07 15.18 3.28
CA ARG A 43 16.92 15.73 2.53
C ARG A 43 16.16 16.74 3.37
N LEU A 44 15.94 16.45 4.64
CA LEU A 44 15.20 17.30 5.56
C LEU A 44 15.88 18.68 5.73
N VAL A 45 17.20 18.69 5.90
CA VAL A 45 17.98 19.92 6.05
C VAL A 45 18.03 20.74 4.75
N ASN A 46 18.07 20.06 3.61
CA ASN A 46 18.22 20.71 2.31
C ASN A 46 16.89 21.01 1.62
N HIS A 47 15.76 20.59 2.19
CA HIS A 47 14.47 20.86 1.58
C HIS A 47 14.15 22.37 1.63
N PRO A 48 13.85 23.00 0.49
CA PRO A 48 13.75 24.46 0.41
C PRO A 48 12.58 25.07 1.18
N TYR A 49 11.55 24.27 1.49
CA TYR A 49 10.28 24.74 2.03
C TYR A 49 10.01 24.26 3.46
N THR A 50 10.79 23.32 3.96
CA THR A 50 10.66 22.83 5.33
C THR A 50 11.88 23.22 6.14
N LYS A 51 11.67 23.60 7.40
CA LYS A 51 12.77 23.87 8.33
C LYS A 51 13.14 22.64 9.16
N GLY A 52 13.04 21.47 8.57
CA GLY A 52 13.52 20.25 9.17
C GLY A 52 12.59 19.64 10.23
N THR A 53 11.33 19.98 10.26
CA THR A 53 10.43 19.49 11.29
C THR A 53 9.42 18.49 10.78
N ASP A 54 9.43 17.30 11.36
CA ASP A 54 8.37 16.27 11.31
C ASP A 54 7.78 16.01 9.91
N CYS A 55 8.64 16.03 8.90
CA CYS A 55 8.30 15.68 7.52
C CYS A 55 8.79 14.27 7.20
N ASN A 56 8.07 13.55 6.35
CA ASN A 56 8.50 12.25 5.85
C ASN A 56 9.18 12.40 4.48
N MET A 57 10.48 12.74 4.49
CA MET A 57 11.25 12.96 3.25
C MET A 57 11.38 11.73 2.36
N LEU A 58 11.06 10.55 2.85
CA LEU A 58 11.12 9.31 2.08
C LEU A 58 9.80 8.95 1.39
N CYS A 59 8.75 9.76 1.55
CA CYS A 59 7.50 9.57 0.80
C CYS A 59 7.65 9.76 -0.72
N TYR A 60 8.75 10.37 -1.16
CA TYR A 60 9.10 10.51 -2.58
C TYR A 60 9.74 9.25 -3.18
N ASP A 61 10.17 8.31 -2.34
CA ASP A 61 10.91 7.13 -2.81
C ASP A 61 9.98 6.01 -3.25
N TYR A 62 10.41 5.30 -4.27
CA TYR A 62 9.69 4.16 -4.82
C TYR A 62 9.26 3.15 -3.75
N PHE A 63 10.17 2.79 -2.83
CA PHE A 63 9.89 1.78 -1.81
C PHE A 63 8.75 2.17 -0.85
N TYR A 64 8.50 3.48 -0.66
CA TYR A 64 7.36 3.93 0.14
C TYR A 64 6.02 3.51 -0.46
N GLY A 65 5.98 3.38 -1.78
CA GLY A 65 4.85 2.78 -2.49
C GLY A 65 4.65 1.29 -2.20
N LEU A 66 5.66 0.57 -1.71
CA LEU A 66 5.54 -0.82 -1.26
C LEU A 66 5.14 -0.92 0.22
N ASP A 67 5.63 0.00 1.04
CA ASP A 67 5.35 0.02 2.48
C ASP A 67 3.88 0.21 2.79
N MET A 68 3.20 1.02 2.01
CA MET A 68 1.79 1.32 2.26
C MET A 68 0.85 0.14 2.02
N PRO A 69 0.90 -0.60 0.89
CA PRO A 69 0.11 -1.82 0.75
C PRO A 69 0.52 -2.90 1.75
N LEU A 70 1.81 -3.00 2.08
CA LEU A 70 2.30 -3.91 3.11
C LEU A 70 1.62 -3.63 4.47
N LEU A 71 1.56 -2.36 4.89
CA LEU A 71 0.86 -1.96 6.11
C LEU A 71 -0.62 -2.34 6.06
N ALA A 72 -1.29 -2.08 4.94
CA ALA A 72 -2.69 -2.45 4.76
C ALA A 72 -2.90 -3.97 4.89
N MET A 73 -2.03 -4.78 4.27
CA MET A 73 -2.08 -6.25 4.38
C MET A 73 -1.90 -6.73 5.83
N GLU A 74 -0.95 -6.15 6.56
CA GLU A 74 -0.70 -6.49 7.96
C GLU A 74 -1.90 -6.14 8.85
N VAL A 75 -2.56 -5.01 8.59
CA VAL A 75 -3.77 -4.58 9.31
C VAL A 75 -4.96 -5.50 9.01
N MET A 76 -5.18 -5.83 7.73
CA MET A 76 -6.24 -6.76 7.30
C MET A 76 -6.02 -8.17 7.86
N ASN A 77 -4.80 -8.69 7.78
CA ASN A 77 -4.43 -10.00 8.32
C ASN A 77 -4.53 -10.07 9.86
N ALA A 78 -4.40 -8.95 10.55
CA ALA A 78 -4.67 -8.84 11.98
C ALA A 78 -6.19 -8.81 12.30
N GLY A 79 -7.05 -8.72 11.28
CA GLY A 79 -8.50 -8.72 11.41
C GLY A 79 -9.10 -7.39 11.86
N TYR A 80 -8.47 -6.28 11.48
CA TYR A 80 -9.04 -4.95 11.63
C TYR A 80 -10.05 -4.68 10.52
N SER A 81 -11.04 -3.86 10.84
CA SER A 81 -12.15 -3.53 9.93
C SER A 81 -11.87 -2.34 9.02
N GLY A 82 -10.80 -1.60 9.27
CA GLY A 82 -10.43 -0.45 8.46
C GLY A 82 -9.10 0.17 8.84
N LEU A 83 -8.59 0.96 7.92
CA LEU A 83 -7.33 1.68 8.02
C LEU A 83 -7.46 3.00 7.29
N ALA A 84 -7.11 4.11 7.93
CA ALA A 84 -6.93 5.41 7.30
C ALA A 84 -5.45 5.74 7.18
N MET A 85 -4.99 5.96 5.97
CA MET A 85 -3.61 6.35 5.72
C MET A 85 -3.37 7.80 6.12
N TRP A 86 -2.31 8.04 6.83
CA TRP A 86 -1.77 9.37 7.08
C TRP A 86 -0.61 9.64 6.13
N MET A 87 -0.76 10.52 5.12
CA MET A 87 -2.01 11.23 4.81
C MET A 87 -2.18 11.43 3.30
N LEU A 88 -3.33 11.98 2.91
CA LEU A 88 -3.66 12.18 1.50
C LEU A 88 -2.84 13.32 0.88
N ASP A 89 -2.75 14.45 1.55
CA ASP A 89 -2.19 15.71 1.06
C ASP A 89 -1.26 16.35 2.09
N ASP A 90 -0.23 17.07 1.63
CA ASP A 90 0.70 17.81 2.48
C ASP A 90 0.13 19.10 3.08
N ALA A 91 -1.05 19.52 2.69
CA ALA A 91 -1.67 20.79 3.10
C ALA A 91 -1.98 20.92 4.59
N MET A 92 -1.37 20.06 5.43
CA MET A 92 -1.54 20.09 6.88
C MET A 92 -0.46 20.96 7.52
N HIS A 93 -0.89 21.95 8.26
CA HIS A 93 -0.04 22.89 8.99
C HIS A 93 0.21 22.46 10.44
N SER A 94 1.36 22.79 10.99
CA SER A 94 1.63 22.62 12.42
C SER A 94 1.05 23.80 13.22
N ASN A 95 0.50 23.49 14.40
CA ASN A 95 0.07 24.51 15.37
C ASN A 95 -0.92 25.58 14.86
N GLY A 96 -1.91 25.14 14.11
CA GLY A 96 -2.87 26.03 13.46
C GLY A 96 -2.42 26.42 12.06
N ASP A 97 -3.37 26.75 11.25
CA ASP A 97 -3.13 27.13 9.86
C ASP A 97 -2.52 28.53 9.79
N SER A 98 -1.20 28.60 9.63
CA SER A 98 -0.49 29.85 9.46
C SER A 98 -0.42 30.31 8.01
N GLY A 99 -0.72 29.44 7.05
CA GLY A 99 -0.53 29.67 5.61
C GLY A 99 0.93 29.84 5.18
N LYS A 100 1.89 29.51 6.04
CA LYS A 100 3.31 29.65 5.74
C LYS A 100 3.90 28.35 5.21
N PRO A 101 4.69 28.37 4.12
CA PRO A 101 5.31 27.18 3.56
C PRO A 101 6.12 26.36 4.57
N GLU A 102 6.81 27.02 5.47
CA GLU A 102 7.63 26.37 6.51
C GLU A 102 6.85 25.60 7.56
N ASP A 103 5.54 25.81 7.65
CA ASP A 103 4.67 25.12 8.59
C ASP A 103 3.99 23.89 7.95
N ILE A 104 4.12 23.71 6.62
CA ILE A 104 3.59 22.56 5.92
C ILE A 104 4.44 21.33 6.21
N LYS A 105 3.76 20.22 6.50
CA LYS A 105 4.39 18.93 6.73
C LYS A 105 4.26 18.03 5.51
N ILE A 106 5.38 17.54 5.01
CA ILE A 106 5.44 16.64 3.87
C ILE A 106 5.22 15.20 4.35
N TRP A 107 4.05 14.67 4.05
CA TRP A 107 3.61 13.31 4.40
C TRP A 107 2.68 12.70 3.36
N GLY A 108 2.08 13.52 2.53
CA GLY A 108 1.01 13.17 1.64
C GLY A 108 1.42 12.38 0.43
N MET A 109 0.42 12.01 -0.35
CA MET A 109 0.58 11.40 -1.67
C MET A 109 0.83 12.44 -2.76
N TRP A 110 0.64 13.72 -2.46
CA TRP A 110 0.95 14.92 -3.26
C TRP A 110 0.86 16.16 -2.37
N ASN A 111 1.08 17.32 -2.95
CA ASN A 111 0.79 18.62 -2.34
C ASN A 111 -0.09 19.43 -3.29
N ILE A 112 -1.37 19.57 -3.00
CA ILE A 112 -2.32 20.28 -3.87
C ILE A 112 -2.04 21.78 -4.00
N LEU A 113 -1.21 22.33 -3.14
CA LEU A 113 -0.80 23.74 -3.13
C LEU A 113 0.68 23.91 -3.48
N GLY A 114 1.24 22.96 -4.23
CA GLY A 114 2.67 22.94 -4.56
C GLY A 114 3.10 24.19 -5.33
N GLU A 115 2.31 24.62 -6.31
CA GLU A 115 2.59 25.81 -7.09
C GLU A 115 2.36 27.09 -6.25
N GLU A 116 1.24 27.21 -5.57
CA GLU A 116 0.87 28.42 -4.83
C GLU A 116 1.72 28.67 -3.61
N VAL A 117 2.08 27.62 -2.86
CA VAL A 117 2.79 27.76 -1.60
C VAL A 117 4.29 27.60 -1.77
N PHE A 118 4.73 26.67 -2.62
CA PHE A 118 6.16 26.38 -2.82
C PHE A 118 6.73 26.94 -4.12
N ASN A 119 5.89 27.50 -4.99
CA ASN A 119 6.26 27.87 -6.35
C ASN A 119 6.92 26.67 -7.09
N SER A 120 6.38 25.48 -6.85
CA SER A 120 6.90 24.21 -7.35
C SER A 120 5.75 23.30 -7.80
N PRO A 121 5.31 23.38 -9.06
CA PRO A 121 4.28 22.50 -9.63
C PRO A 121 4.65 21.01 -9.50
N LYS A 122 5.94 20.70 -9.37
CA LYS A 122 6.42 19.32 -9.19
C LYS A 122 5.93 18.69 -7.89
N GLU A 123 5.66 19.46 -6.86
CA GLU A 123 5.14 18.96 -5.60
C GLU A 123 3.69 18.46 -5.71
N GLU A 124 2.98 18.89 -6.77
CA GLU A 124 1.61 18.43 -7.09
C GLU A 124 1.58 17.06 -7.78
N GLU A 125 2.75 16.57 -8.23
CA GLU A 125 2.83 15.25 -8.83
C GLU A 125 2.49 14.15 -7.80
N LEU A 126 1.81 13.10 -8.29
CA LEU A 126 1.47 11.95 -7.47
C LEU A 126 2.72 11.19 -7.03
N ARG A 127 2.87 10.99 -5.73
CA ARG A 127 3.99 10.26 -5.14
C ARG A 127 3.76 8.74 -5.16
N PRO A 128 4.81 7.94 -4.99
CA PRO A 128 4.76 6.47 -5.08
C PRO A 128 3.62 5.79 -4.31
N SER A 129 3.32 6.25 -3.11
CA SER A 129 2.25 5.67 -2.27
C SER A 129 0.85 5.81 -2.85
N PHE A 130 0.58 6.82 -3.69
CA PHE A 130 -0.71 6.99 -4.35
C PHE A 130 -1.07 5.78 -5.22
N TYR A 131 -0.12 5.31 -6.01
CA TYR A 131 -0.38 4.27 -7.00
C TYR A 131 -0.83 2.95 -6.36
N THR A 132 -0.16 2.53 -5.33
CA THR A 132 -0.48 1.28 -4.64
C THR A 132 -1.67 1.42 -3.70
N TRP A 133 -1.76 2.56 -3.00
CA TRP A 133 -2.88 2.81 -2.09
C TRP A 133 -4.21 2.97 -2.83
N SER A 134 -4.22 3.63 -3.97
CA SER A 134 -5.42 3.75 -4.81
C SER A 134 -5.94 2.38 -5.28
N LEU A 135 -5.04 1.44 -5.59
CA LEU A 135 -5.41 0.06 -5.91
C LEU A 135 -5.97 -0.68 -4.68
N MET A 136 -5.36 -0.52 -3.51
CA MET A 136 -5.90 -1.12 -2.27
C MET A 136 -7.31 -0.59 -1.97
N CYS A 137 -7.54 0.72 -2.06
CA CYS A 137 -8.86 1.31 -1.86
C CYS A 137 -9.90 0.83 -2.89
N ARG A 138 -9.49 0.68 -4.15
CA ARG A 138 -10.38 0.26 -5.24
C ARG A 138 -10.80 -1.19 -5.08
N TYR A 139 -9.89 -2.08 -4.70
CA TYR A 139 -10.09 -3.53 -4.76
C TYR A 139 -10.37 -4.19 -3.40
N PHE A 140 -10.20 -3.46 -2.31
CA PHE A 140 -10.66 -3.86 -0.97
C PHE A 140 -11.66 -2.82 -0.42
N PRO A 141 -12.84 -2.67 -1.06
CA PRO A 141 -13.84 -1.68 -0.65
C PRO A 141 -14.47 -2.05 0.67
N SER A 142 -15.16 -1.08 1.28
CA SER A 142 -15.98 -1.32 2.47
C SER A 142 -17.00 -2.45 2.23
N GLY A 143 -17.05 -3.39 3.17
CA GLY A 143 -17.89 -4.59 3.06
C GLY A 143 -17.23 -5.75 2.32
N ALA A 144 -15.94 -5.66 1.98
CA ALA A 144 -15.18 -6.81 1.50
C ALA A 144 -14.90 -7.79 2.66
N ASP A 145 -15.12 -9.07 2.43
CA ASP A 145 -14.72 -10.13 3.35
C ASP A 145 -13.24 -10.45 3.15
N ILE A 146 -12.41 -10.21 4.15
CA ILE A 146 -11.00 -10.58 4.11
C ILE A 146 -10.86 -12.08 4.36
N LEU A 147 -10.25 -12.77 3.40
CA LEU A 147 -10.09 -14.21 3.44
C LEU A 147 -8.81 -14.58 4.20
N LYS A 148 -8.84 -15.72 4.89
CA LYS A 148 -7.61 -16.28 5.45
C LYS A 148 -6.66 -16.60 4.30
N THR A 149 -5.51 -15.93 4.30
CA THR A 149 -4.44 -16.10 3.30
C THR A 149 -3.22 -16.69 4.00
N GLU A 150 -2.63 -17.71 3.39
CA GLU A 150 -1.42 -18.35 3.91
C GLU A 150 -0.33 -18.30 2.85
N VAL A 151 0.82 -17.76 3.23
CA VAL A 151 2.03 -17.71 2.40
C VAL A 151 2.93 -18.84 2.85
N LEU A 152 3.24 -19.77 1.94
CA LEU A 152 4.06 -20.95 2.22
C LEU A 152 5.57 -20.71 1.99
N ASP A 153 5.95 -19.48 1.66
CA ASP A 153 7.36 -19.08 1.55
C ASP A 153 7.95 -18.83 2.94
N GLY A 154 8.91 -19.64 3.34
CA GLY A 154 9.55 -19.54 4.67
C GLY A 154 10.39 -18.30 4.92
N ASN A 155 10.55 -17.39 3.94
CA ASN A 155 11.52 -16.30 4.00
C ASN A 155 10.98 -14.97 4.55
N ASN A 156 9.68 -14.84 4.77
CA ASN A 156 9.03 -13.58 5.19
C ASN A 156 9.31 -12.37 4.27
N GLU A 157 9.56 -12.61 3.00
CA GLU A 157 9.78 -11.58 1.98
C GLU A 157 8.53 -11.33 1.15
N ILE A 158 7.62 -12.32 1.12
CA ILE A 158 6.34 -12.24 0.43
C ILE A 158 5.22 -11.98 1.44
N TYR A 159 4.42 -10.99 1.15
CA TYR A 159 3.21 -10.67 1.91
C TYR A 159 2.01 -10.73 0.97
N ALA A 160 0.90 -11.24 1.47
CA ALA A 160 -0.30 -11.36 0.68
C ALA A 160 -1.56 -11.16 1.53
N VAL A 161 -2.60 -10.68 0.87
CA VAL A 161 -3.96 -10.63 1.40
C VAL A 161 -4.93 -10.94 0.28
N ALA A 162 -6.01 -11.62 0.61
CA ALA A 162 -7.11 -11.85 -0.31
C ALA A 162 -8.43 -11.32 0.27
N GLY A 163 -9.29 -10.82 -0.59
CA GLY A 163 -10.61 -10.33 -0.21
C GLY A 163 -11.67 -10.70 -1.22
N MET A 164 -12.89 -10.87 -0.73
CA MET A 164 -14.05 -11.16 -1.55
C MET A 164 -15.07 -10.02 -1.44
N TYR A 165 -15.49 -9.49 -2.58
CA TYR A 165 -16.54 -8.48 -2.63
C TYR A 165 -17.47 -8.71 -3.82
N LYS A 166 -18.76 -8.90 -3.57
CA LYS A 166 -19.80 -9.10 -4.61
C LYS A 166 -19.42 -10.11 -5.69
N GLY A 167 -18.86 -11.23 -5.28
CA GLY A 167 -18.47 -12.32 -6.19
C GLY A 167 -17.14 -12.10 -6.93
N LYS A 168 -16.39 -11.07 -6.59
CA LYS A 168 -15.02 -10.82 -7.07
C LYS A 168 -14.02 -11.22 -6.01
N LEU A 169 -12.98 -11.92 -6.41
CA LEU A 169 -11.81 -12.17 -5.58
C LEU A 169 -10.72 -11.17 -5.97
N THR A 170 -10.17 -10.49 -4.99
CA THR A 170 -8.95 -9.71 -5.11
C THR A 170 -7.83 -10.38 -4.34
N VAL A 171 -6.66 -10.50 -4.95
CA VAL A 171 -5.44 -10.96 -4.30
C VAL A 171 -4.36 -9.93 -4.51
N ALA A 172 -3.86 -9.35 -3.42
CA ALA A 172 -2.74 -8.42 -3.42
C ALA A 172 -1.50 -9.10 -2.84
N ILE A 173 -0.35 -8.93 -3.51
CA ILE A 173 0.92 -9.55 -3.13
C ILE A 173 2.03 -8.49 -3.21
N VAL A 174 2.88 -8.45 -2.19
CA VAL A 174 4.11 -7.65 -2.15
C VAL A 174 5.31 -8.57 -2.02
N ASN A 175 6.32 -8.36 -2.84
CA ASN A 175 7.65 -8.92 -2.67
C ASN A 175 8.60 -7.81 -2.19
N ILE A 176 9.04 -7.89 -0.95
CA ILE A 176 10.05 -6.97 -0.38
C ILE A 176 11.47 -7.56 -0.43
N GLY A 177 11.61 -8.75 -0.99
CA GLY A 177 12.88 -9.43 -1.16
C GLY A 177 13.72 -8.81 -2.29
N LYS A 178 15.00 -9.16 -2.29
CA LYS A 178 15.97 -8.71 -3.30
C LYS A 178 15.97 -9.55 -4.57
N GLU A 179 15.19 -10.62 -4.60
CA GLU A 179 15.11 -11.56 -5.72
C GLU A 179 13.70 -11.70 -6.25
N ASP A 180 13.60 -11.96 -7.54
CA ASP A 180 12.34 -12.31 -8.18
C ASP A 180 11.84 -13.64 -7.60
N LYS A 181 10.54 -13.73 -7.31
CA LYS A 181 9.94 -14.94 -6.73
C LYS A 181 8.86 -15.50 -7.66
N LYS A 182 8.91 -16.80 -7.87
CA LYS A 182 7.82 -17.49 -8.56
C LYS A 182 6.68 -17.73 -7.59
N ILE A 183 5.53 -17.17 -7.88
CA ILE A 183 4.31 -17.31 -7.09
C ILE A 183 3.39 -18.32 -7.75
N ASN A 184 2.86 -19.25 -6.96
CA ASN A 184 1.82 -20.17 -7.37
C ASN A 184 0.58 -19.93 -6.52
N LEU A 185 -0.47 -19.37 -7.13
CA LEU A 185 -1.76 -19.22 -6.45
C LEU A 185 -2.53 -20.52 -6.56
N SER A 186 -2.90 -21.11 -5.42
CA SER A 186 -3.84 -22.20 -5.37
C SER A 186 -5.24 -21.65 -5.14
N LEU A 187 -6.05 -21.65 -6.17
CA LEU A 187 -7.42 -21.11 -6.15
C LEU A 187 -8.42 -22.25 -6.01
N PRO A 188 -9.48 -22.09 -5.22
CA PRO A 188 -10.49 -23.14 -5.02
C PRO A 188 -11.29 -23.45 -6.28
N LYS A 189 -11.32 -22.57 -7.26
CA LYS A 189 -12.03 -22.71 -8.54
C LYS A 189 -11.39 -21.88 -9.65
N GLU A 190 -11.76 -22.21 -10.90
CA GLU A 190 -11.42 -21.42 -12.07
C GLU A 190 -11.95 -20.00 -11.94
N MET A 191 -11.09 -19.06 -12.27
CA MET A 191 -11.39 -17.63 -12.31
C MET A 191 -11.36 -17.14 -13.74
N THR A 192 -12.27 -16.25 -14.09
CA THR A 192 -12.40 -15.71 -15.43
C THR A 192 -12.26 -14.19 -15.39
N SER A 193 -11.82 -13.63 -16.52
CA SER A 193 -11.73 -12.16 -16.69
C SER A 193 -10.87 -11.46 -15.62
N ALA A 194 -9.75 -12.08 -15.23
CA ALA A 194 -8.84 -11.48 -14.27
C ALA A 194 -8.13 -10.26 -14.87
N LEU A 195 -7.93 -9.26 -14.00
CA LEU A 195 -7.11 -8.07 -14.23
C LEU A 195 -5.84 -8.21 -13.40
N LEU A 196 -4.69 -7.89 -14.00
CA LEU A 196 -3.41 -7.82 -13.30
C LEU A 196 -2.90 -6.38 -13.31
N TYR A 197 -2.69 -5.83 -12.12
CA TYR A 197 -1.98 -4.57 -11.90
C TYR A 197 -0.60 -4.86 -11.34
N VAL A 198 0.38 -4.10 -11.77
CA VAL A 198 1.77 -4.24 -11.36
C VAL A 198 2.32 -2.86 -10.99
N TYR A 199 2.99 -2.79 -9.86
CA TYR A 199 3.77 -1.65 -9.44
C TYR A 199 5.24 -2.08 -9.36
N GLU A 200 6.02 -1.62 -10.32
CA GLU A 200 7.46 -1.84 -10.49
C GLU A 200 8.16 -0.51 -10.72
N GLU A 201 9.41 -0.39 -10.28
CA GLU A 201 10.14 0.90 -10.27
C GLU A 201 10.26 1.53 -11.66
N GLU A 202 10.49 0.70 -12.68
CA GLU A 202 10.71 1.17 -14.05
C GLU A 202 9.45 1.14 -14.92
N HIS A 203 8.38 0.50 -14.46
CA HIS A 203 7.19 0.22 -15.26
C HIS A 203 5.90 0.45 -14.50
N LEU A 204 5.46 1.69 -14.44
CA LEU A 204 4.15 2.03 -13.92
C LEU A 204 3.17 2.32 -15.06
N ASN A 205 2.25 1.38 -15.30
CA ASN A 205 1.17 1.58 -16.27
C ASN A 205 0.07 2.45 -15.67
N LYS A 206 -0.13 3.63 -16.21
CA LYS A 206 -1.11 4.63 -15.72
C LYS A 206 -1.78 5.37 -16.86
N ASP A 207 -2.98 5.87 -16.61
CA ASP A 207 -3.72 6.74 -17.53
C ASP A 207 -3.19 8.19 -17.51
N GLU A 208 -3.83 9.06 -18.29
CA GLU A 208 -3.48 10.49 -18.39
C GLU A 208 -3.68 11.27 -17.09
N ASN A 209 -4.53 10.78 -16.19
CA ASN A 209 -4.78 11.37 -14.87
C ASN A 209 -3.90 10.74 -13.77
N GLY A 210 -3.00 9.83 -14.13
CA GLY A 210 -2.10 9.17 -13.21
C GLY A 210 -2.69 7.96 -12.48
N PHE A 211 -3.90 7.49 -12.81
CA PHE A 211 -4.45 6.29 -12.16
C PHE A 211 -3.85 5.01 -12.75
N PRO A 212 -3.51 4.02 -11.90
CA PRO A 212 -2.97 2.74 -12.37
C PRO A 212 -3.93 2.03 -13.32
N LEU A 213 -3.38 1.56 -14.44
CA LEU A 213 -4.07 0.71 -15.41
C LEU A 213 -3.56 -0.73 -15.30
N PRO A 214 -4.42 -1.73 -15.61
CA PRO A 214 -3.98 -3.11 -15.62
C PRO A 214 -2.94 -3.34 -16.73
N VAL A 215 -1.91 -4.13 -16.43
CA VAL A 215 -0.93 -4.57 -17.43
C VAL A 215 -1.44 -5.76 -18.25
N GLN A 216 -2.43 -6.49 -17.71
CA GLN A 216 -3.07 -7.60 -18.36
C GLN A 216 -4.54 -7.70 -17.99
N THR A 217 -5.39 -8.07 -18.97
CA THR A 217 -6.84 -8.18 -18.82
C THR A 217 -7.36 -9.49 -19.41
N GLY A 218 -8.52 -9.94 -18.95
CA GLY A 218 -9.22 -11.09 -19.52
C GLY A 218 -8.56 -12.45 -19.27
N MET A 219 -7.66 -12.53 -18.29
CA MET A 219 -6.98 -13.79 -17.96
C MET A 219 -7.96 -14.82 -17.39
N LYS A 220 -7.70 -16.09 -17.73
CA LYS A 220 -8.32 -17.25 -17.06
C LYS A 220 -7.31 -17.84 -16.08
N LEU A 221 -7.73 -18.01 -14.81
CA LEU A 221 -6.84 -18.49 -13.77
C LEU A 221 -7.44 -19.78 -13.18
N ASN A 222 -6.87 -20.93 -13.48
CA ASN A 222 -7.20 -22.22 -12.82
C ASN A 222 -6.16 -22.53 -11.76
N SER A 223 -4.90 -22.36 -12.13
CA SER A 223 -3.75 -22.24 -11.26
C SER A 223 -2.90 -21.11 -11.84
N TYR A 224 -2.65 -20.11 -11.06
CA TYR A 224 -1.86 -18.97 -11.53
C TYR A 224 -0.44 -19.12 -11.05
N SER A 225 0.47 -19.23 -12.01
CA SER A 225 1.91 -19.14 -11.75
C SER A 225 2.43 -17.89 -12.42
N ASN A 226 3.01 -17.00 -11.66
CA ASN A 226 3.65 -15.79 -12.16
C ASN A 226 4.96 -15.55 -11.42
N THR A 227 5.82 -14.73 -12.00
CA THR A 227 7.01 -14.21 -11.31
C THR A 227 6.68 -12.81 -10.83
N ILE A 228 6.76 -12.61 -9.52
CA ILE A 228 6.73 -11.27 -8.93
C ILE A 228 8.16 -10.77 -8.79
N LYS A 229 8.44 -9.61 -9.37
CA LYS A 229 9.76 -9.00 -9.34
C LYS A 229 10.20 -8.69 -7.90
N SER A 230 11.50 -8.61 -7.69
CA SER A 230 12.05 -8.06 -6.45
C SER A 230 11.51 -6.64 -6.23
N ASN A 231 11.26 -6.29 -4.97
CA ASN A 231 10.72 -4.96 -4.62
C ASN A 231 9.55 -4.54 -5.51
N SER A 232 8.50 -5.35 -5.59
CA SER A 232 7.32 -5.06 -6.39
C SER A 232 6.01 -5.41 -5.69
N PHE A 233 4.91 -4.86 -6.20
CA PHE A 233 3.56 -5.12 -5.74
C PHE A 233 2.68 -5.47 -6.92
N ILE A 234 1.82 -6.49 -6.74
CA ILE A 234 0.81 -6.87 -7.72
C ILE A 234 -0.57 -6.98 -7.09
N ILE A 235 -1.60 -6.67 -7.87
CA ILE A 235 -2.99 -6.98 -7.56
C ILE A 235 -3.61 -7.78 -8.70
N ASN A 236 -4.25 -8.88 -8.36
CA ASN A 236 -5.14 -9.62 -9.24
C ASN A 236 -6.59 -9.42 -8.76
N ASP A 237 -7.47 -8.95 -9.64
CA ASP A 237 -8.91 -8.84 -9.40
C ASP A 237 -9.68 -9.67 -10.44
N CYS A 238 -10.57 -10.53 -10.00
CA CYS A 238 -11.19 -11.52 -10.89
C CYS A 238 -12.57 -11.98 -10.41
N TYR A 239 -13.39 -12.48 -11.34
CA TYR A 239 -14.71 -13.01 -11.07
C TYR A 239 -14.69 -14.52 -10.83
N PHE A 240 -15.44 -15.00 -9.85
CA PHE A 240 -15.75 -16.42 -9.70
C PHE A 240 -16.90 -16.85 -10.62
N ALA A 241 -16.73 -18.00 -11.26
CA ALA A 241 -17.81 -18.61 -12.04
C ALA A 241 -18.97 -19.15 -11.16
N SER A 242 -18.74 -19.38 -9.85
CA SER A 242 -19.77 -19.77 -8.85
C SER A 242 -19.23 -19.74 -7.41
N PHE A 243 -20.09 -19.41 -6.43
CA PHE A 243 -19.73 -19.27 -5.01
C PHE A 243 -19.34 -20.60 -4.32
N CYS A 244 -18.19 -20.63 -3.67
CA CYS A 244 -17.84 -21.51 -2.54
C CYS A 244 -16.67 -20.92 -1.78
N TYR A 245 -16.81 -20.77 -0.47
CA TYR A 245 -15.76 -20.29 0.42
C TYR A 245 -14.80 -21.43 0.77
N ASN A 246 -13.53 -21.31 0.41
CA ASN A 246 -12.45 -22.15 0.92
C ASN A 246 -11.15 -21.35 0.95
N PHE A 247 -10.15 -21.84 1.68
CA PHE A 247 -8.87 -21.18 1.90
C PHE A 247 -8.08 -20.93 0.61
N LEU A 248 -7.33 -19.81 0.59
CA LEU A 248 -6.33 -19.50 -0.43
C LEU A 248 -4.93 -19.85 0.09
N LEU A 249 -4.15 -20.62 -0.67
CA LEU A 249 -2.74 -20.90 -0.44
C LEU A 249 -1.89 -20.15 -1.47
N ILE A 250 -0.85 -19.47 -1.02
CA ILE A 250 0.08 -18.70 -1.83
C ILE A 250 1.51 -19.21 -1.63
#